data_cb4373c0ad2fa85bf9531b9b47a94f10
#
_entry.id   cb4373c0ad2fa85bf9531b9b47a94f10
#
_cell.length_a   1.000
_cell.length_b   1.000
_cell.length_c   1.000
_cell.angle_alpha   90.00
_cell.angle_beta   90.00
_cell.angle_gamma   90.00
#
_symmetry.space_group_name_H-M   'P 1'
#
loop_
_entity.id
_entity.type
_entity.pdbx_description
1 polymer ?
#
loop_
_entity_poly.entity_id
_entity_poly.type
_entity_poly.pdbx_seq_one_letter_code
_entity_poly.pdbx_strand_id
1 'polypeptide(L)'
;KKLITLIAGLLLVALPVGLAGCDDSDKEIYNDGRLVTDVVIPTSMTVYRGMEVSVSGYGFAQGDAIALRAGEDLPAATTVASEKLLTFVIPDGAADQTVYKVVLNRAQDYQVLGSSKMTVQLAIDVDLGKTISGNWGGDAVIRGRGFMATDKLLLEQVSKYRLS
;
A
#
# COMPACT_ATOMS: atom_id res chain seq x y z
N LYS A 1 14.37 -68.78 49.53
CA LYS A 1 14.91 -67.53 50.12
C LYS A 1 15.53 -66.72 48.95
N LYS A 2 14.83 -65.77 48.48
CA LYS A 2 15.17 -64.42 48.07
C LYS A 2 14.08 -63.92 47.12
N LEU A 3 13.35 -63.00 47.63
CA LEU A 3 12.29 -62.25 46.97
C LEU A 3 12.97 -61.35 45.95
N ILE A 4 12.60 -61.44 44.69
CA ILE A 4 13.00 -60.49 43.67
C ILE A 4 11.75 -59.72 43.25
N THR A 5 11.66 -58.50 43.68
CA THR A 5 10.62 -57.58 43.33
C THR A 5 10.86 -57.05 41.93
N LEU A 6 9.99 -57.38 40.98
CA LEU A 6 10.01 -56.89 39.63
C LEU A 6 9.22 -55.56 39.61
N ILE A 7 9.96 -54.46 39.51
CA ILE A 7 9.37 -53.12 39.28
C ILE A 7 9.13 -52.97 37.78
N ALA A 8 7.86 -53.08 37.39
CA ALA A 8 7.46 -52.77 36.04
C ALA A 8 7.47 -51.22 35.86
N GLY A 9 8.50 -50.74 35.19
CA GLY A 9 8.58 -49.34 34.76
C GLY A 9 7.62 -49.10 33.64
N LEU A 10 6.54 -48.38 33.93
CA LEU A 10 5.60 -47.85 32.92
C LEU A 10 6.27 -46.67 32.20
N LEU A 11 6.81 -46.94 31.02
CA LEU A 11 7.36 -45.89 30.16
C LEU A 11 6.23 -45.12 29.49
N LEU A 12 5.87 -43.98 30.04
CA LEU A 12 4.90 -43.04 29.45
C LEU A 12 5.61 -42.31 28.32
N VAL A 13 5.41 -42.77 27.09
CA VAL A 13 5.83 -42.05 25.90
C VAL A 13 4.91 -40.87 25.70
N ALA A 14 5.30 -39.69 26.15
CA ALA A 14 4.68 -38.43 25.81
C ALA A 14 4.99 -38.11 24.34
N LEU A 15 4.04 -38.37 23.44
CA LEU A 15 4.06 -37.82 22.09
C LEU A 15 4.00 -36.29 22.17
N PRO A 16 4.95 -35.56 21.60
CA PRO A 16 4.76 -34.15 21.38
C PRO A 16 3.68 -34.00 20.31
N VAL A 17 2.49 -33.61 20.72
CA VAL A 17 1.50 -33.02 19.81
C VAL A 17 2.15 -31.76 19.28
N GLY A 18 2.71 -31.86 18.08
CA GLY A 18 3.13 -30.71 17.32
C GLY A 18 1.89 -29.85 17.07
N LEU A 19 1.73 -28.82 17.87
CA LEU A 19 0.92 -27.69 17.50
C LEU A 19 1.55 -27.13 16.25
N ALA A 20 1.00 -27.45 15.09
CA ALA A 20 1.22 -26.69 13.89
C ALA A 20 0.79 -25.26 14.24
N GLY A 21 1.73 -24.43 14.62
CA GLY A 21 1.52 -23.03 14.77
C GLY A 21 1.02 -22.54 13.42
N CYS A 22 -0.21 -22.04 13.38
CA CYS A 22 -0.60 -21.14 12.33
C CYS A 22 0.49 -20.09 12.27
N ASP A 23 1.11 -19.97 11.12
CA ASP A 23 2.01 -18.89 10.81
C ASP A 23 1.17 -17.62 10.74
N ASP A 24 0.94 -17.01 11.90
CA ASP A 24 0.36 -15.68 12.04
C ASP A 24 1.41 -14.67 11.59
N SER A 25 1.65 -14.66 10.29
CA SER A 25 2.46 -13.62 9.66
C SER A 25 1.81 -12.22 9.73
N ASP A 26 0.59 -12.15 10.25
CA ASP A 26 -0.15 -10.92 10.49
C ASP A 26 -0.24 -10.60 12.01
N LYS A 27 0.87 -10.71 12.73
CA LYS A 27 0.89 -10.20 14.11
C LYS A 27 0.79 -8.69 14.07
N GLU A 28 -0.41 -8.19 14.29
CA GLU A 28 -0.61 -6.81 14.73
C GLU A 28 0.05 -6.68 16.09
N ILE A 29 1.21 -6.05 16.12
CA ILE A 29 1.97 -5.85 17.34
C ILE A 29 1.68 -4.45 17.86
N TYR A 30 1.30 -4.40 19.09
CA TYR A 30 1.02 -3.17 19.82
C TYR A 30 2.33 -2.61 20.34
N ASN A 31 2.74 -1.47 19.84
CA ASN A 31 3.87 -0.75 20.38
C ASN A 31 3.39 0.12 21.54
N ASP A 32 3.91 -0.09 22.73
CA ASP A 32 3.58 0.63 23.98
C ASP A 32 2.09 0.67 24.36
N GLY A 33 1.27 -0.23 23.84
CA GLY A 33 -0.17 -0.23 24.06
C GLY A 33 -0.90 0.94 23.40
N ARG A 34 -0.24 1.67 22.50
CA ARG A 34 -0.82 2.77 21.73
C ARG A 34 -1.07 2.33 20.29
N LEU A 35 -2.26 1.83 20.05
CA LEU A 35 -2.79 1.70 18.70
C LEU A 35 -3.12 3.07 18.13
N VAL A 36 -2.93 3.22 16.82
CA VAL A 36 -3.61 4.28 16.09
C VAL A 36 -5.07 3.91 15.96
N THR A 37 -5.97 4.76 16.45
CA THR A 37 -7.42 4.53 16.46
C THR A 37 -8.16 5.53 15.60
N ASP A 38 -9.45 5.29 15.38
CA ASP A 38 -10.34 6.18 14.62
C ASP A 38 -9.82 6.54 13.23
N VAL A 39 -9.14 5.60 12.59
CA VAL A 39 -8.55 5.79 11.28
C VAL A 39 -9.62 5.77 10.20
N VAL A 40 -9.62 6.79 9.35
CA VAL A 40 -10.53 6.88 8.21
C VAL A 40 -9.74 6.72 6.93
N ILE A 41 -9.94 5.57 6.25
CA ILE A 41 -9.40 5.29 4.93
C ILE A 41 -10.57 5.00 3.98
N PRO A 42 -10.71 5.72 2.86
CA PRO A 42 -11.74 5.43 1.87
C PRO A 42 -11.57 4.01 1.29
N THR A 43 -12.66 3.27 1.11
CA THR A 43 -12.62 1.92 0.52
C THR A 43 -12.19 1.93 -0.95
N SER A 44 -12.28 3.08 -1.62
CA SER A 44 -11.76 3.31 -2.97
C SER A 44 -11.29 4.76 -3.12
N MET A 45 -10.24 4.97 -3.88
CA MET A 45 -9.74 6.31 -4.21
C MET A 45 -9.17 6.34 -5.63
N THR A 46 -9.34 7.48 -6.29
CA THR A 46 -8.64 7.79 -7.55
C THR A 46 -7.43 8.63 -7.22
N VAL A 47 -6.27 8.16 -7.62
CA VAL A 47 -4.98 8.75 -7.28
C VAL A 47 -4.09 8.86 -8.51
N TYR A 48 -3.02 9.65 -8.43
CA TYR A 48 -1.92 9.62 -9.39
C TYR A 48 -0.60 9.42 -8.62
N ARG A 49 0.42 8.89 -9.29
CA ARG A 49 1.74 8.71 -8.71
C ARG A 49 2.33 10.05 -8.29
N GLY A 50 2.87 10.12 -7.08
CA GLY A 50 3.32 11.37 -6.47
C GLY A 50 2.21 12.22 -5.85
N MET A 51 0.94 11.74 -5.83
CA MET A 51 -0.15 12.41 -5.11
C MET A 51 0.04 12.24 -3.60
N GLU A 52 -0.15 13.33 -2.85
CA GLU A 52 -0.21 13.28 -1.39
C GLU A 52 -1.61 12.89 -0.93
N VAL A 53 -1.69 11.91 -0.05
CA VAL A 53 -2.92 11.41 0.56
C VAL A 53 -2.85 11.63 2.06
N SER A 54 -3.91 12.18 2.62
CA SER A 54 -4.04 12.42 4.06
C SER A 54 -4.81 11.29 4.73
N VAL A 55 -4.33 10.86 5.88
CA VAL A 55 -4.98 9.89 6.77
C VAL A 55 -5.23 10.55 8.11
N SER A 56 -6.48 10.60 8.52
CA SER A 56 -6.87 11.05 9.86
C SER A 56 -7.03 9.86 10.79
N GLY A 57 -6.72 10.07 12.07
CA GLY A 57 -6.79 9.06 13.12
C GLY A 57 -6.36 9.66 14.45
N TYR A 58 -5.99 8.80 15.39
CA TYR A 58 -5.49 9.20 16.70
C TYR A 58 -4.29 8.34 17.08
N GLY A 59 -3.21 8.96 17.53
CA GLY A 59 -2.03 8.27 18.04
C GLY A 59 -0.89 8.14 17.04
N PHE A 60 -0.88 8.91 15.93
CA PHE A 60 0.29 8.98 15.04
C PHE A 60 1.49 9.58 15.79
N ALA A 61 2.69 9.07 15.52
CA ALA A 61 3.92 9.49 16.16
C ALA A 61 5.03 9.72 15.14
N GLN A 62 5.99 10.56 15.50
CA GLN A 62 7.18 10.77 14.68
C GLN A 62 7.92 9.44 14.46
N GLY A 63 8.31 9.18 13.23
CA GLY A 63 8.92 7.91 12.83
C GLY A 63 7.93 6.87 12.29
N ASP A 64 6.62 7.13 12.35
CA ASP A 64 5.63 6.31 11.64
C ASP A 64 5.86 6.41 10.13
N ALA A 65 5.78 5.28 9.46
CA ALA A 65 5.93 5.19 8.01
C ALA A 65 4.80 4.37 7.40
N ILE A 66 4.29 4.80 6.26
CA ILE A 66 3.26 4.06 5.51
C ILE A 66 3.90 3.18 4.45
N ALA A 67 3.36 1.97 4.33
CA ALA A 67 3.54 1.11 3.17
C ALA A 67 2.18 0.71 2.58
N LEU A 68 2.11 0.56 1.27
CA LEU A 68 0.97 0.01 0.56
C LEU A 68 1.26 -1.47 0.28
N ARG A 69 0.48 -2.38 0.86
CA ARG A 69 0.68 -3.83 0.75
C ARG A 69 -0.35 -4.47 -0.16
N ALA A 70 0.14 -5.10 -1.24
CA ALA A 70 -0.64 -5.96 -2.13
C ALA A 70 0.21 -7.15 -2.56
N GLY A 71 0.53 -8.03 -1.59
CA GLY A 71 1.55 -9.07 -1.68
C GLY A 71 2.84 -8.57 -1.03
N GLU A 72 3.58 -7.71 -1.71
CA GLU A 72 4.78 -7.06 -1.17
C GLU A 72 4.47 -5.65 -0.63
N ASP A 73 5.34 -5.17 0.27
CA ASP A 73 5.25 -3.82 0.81
C ASP A 73 5.88 -2.82 -0.17
N LEU A 74 5.09 -1.83 -0.54
CA LEU A 74 5.50 -0.70 -1.34
C LEU A 74 5.62 0.53 -0.42
N PRO A 75 6.85 0.91 0.01
CA PRO A 75 7.05 2.03 0.92
C PRO A 75 6.58 3.35 0.31
N ALA A 76 5.93 4.18 1.12
CA ALA A 76 5.45 5.49 0.73
C ALA A 76 6.17 6.58 1.54
N ALA A 77 6.60 7.65 0.89
CA ALA A 77 7.14 8.82 1.59
C ALA A 77 6.07 9.36 2.53
N THR A 78 6.37 9.40 3.83
CA THR A 78 5.39 9.66 4.88
C THR A 78 5.79 10.87 5.70
N THR A 79 4.81 11.70 6.06
CA THR A 79 4.98 12.85 6.94
C THR A 79 3.92 12.81 8.04
N VAL A 80 4.34 12.81 9.29
CA VAL A 80 3.43 12.93 10.44
C VAL A 80 3.27 14.41 10.77
N ALA A 81 2.12 14.98 10.42
CA ALA A 81 1.82 16.39 10.67
C ALA A 81 1.41 16.64 12.14
N SER A 82 0.71 15.67 12.74
CA SER A 82 0.31 15.69 14.15
C SER A 82 -0.08 14.29 14.61
N GLU A 83 -0.39 14.12 15.89
CA GLU A 83 -0.96 12.86 16.42
C GLU A 83 -2.30 12.45 15.79
N LYS A 84 -2.93 13.36 15.03
CA LYS A 84 -4.24 13.14 14.39
C LYS A 84 -4.19 13.12 12.88
N LEU A 85 -3.07 13.50 12.29
CA LEU A 85 -2.93 13.64 10.83
C LEU A 85 -1.57 13.16 10.36
N LEU A 86 -1.62 12.24 9.44
CA LEU A 86 -0.47 11.73 8.70
C LEU A 86 -0.74 11.89 7.20
N THR A 87 0.28 12.22 6.43
CA THR A 87 0.22 12.24 4.97
C THR A 87 1.22 11.28 4.38
N PHE A 88 0.90 10.70 3.24
CA PHE A 88 1.84 9.89 2.49
C PHE A 88 1.70 10.14 0.98
N VAL A 89 2.78 9.91 0.26
CA VAL A 89 2.82 10.10 -1.20
C VAL A 89 2.61 8.76 -1.88
N ILE A 90 1.71 8.70 -2.87
CA ILE A 90 1.49 7.51 -3.69
C ILE A 90 2.79 7.18 -4.43
N PRO A 91 3.39 6.00 -4.18
CA PRO A 91 4.67 5.63 -4.79
C PRO A 91 4.53 5.34 -6.29
N ASP A 92 5.64 5.46 -7.02
CA ASP A 92 5.68 5.21 -8.47
C ASP A 92 5.32 3.78 -8.85
N GLY A 93 5.61 2.81 -7.96
CA GLY A 93 5.26 1.40 -8.12
C GLY A 93 3.78 1.07 -7.93
N ALA A 94 2.93 2.04 -7.57
CA ALA A 94 1.51 1.78 -7.37
C ALA A 94 0.83 1.32 -8.66
N ALA A 95 0.19 0.13 -8.60
CA ALA A 95 -0.52 -0.48 -9.72
C ALA A 95 -1.99 -0.03 -9.77
N ASP A 96 -2.49 0.13 -11.00
CA ASP A 96 -3.90 0.49 -11.22
C ASP A 96 -4.85 -0.64 -10.83
N GLN A 97 -6.09 -0.29 -10.44
CA GLN A 97 -7.18 -1.22 -10.06
C GLN A 97 -6.80 -2.21 -8.96
N THR A 98 -5.82 -1.88 -8.14
CA THR A 98 -5.29 -2.76 -7.10
C THR A 98 -5.86 -2.39 -5.74
N VAL A 99 -6.20 -3.42 -4.93
CA VAL A 99 -6.59 -3.24 -3.53
C VAL A 99 -5.34 -3.29 -2.67
N TYR A 100 -5.03 -2.18 -2.02
CA TYR A 100 -3.91 -2.08 -1.09
C TYR A 100 -4.41 -2.08 0.35
N LYS A 101 -3.75 -2.86 1.21
CA LYS A 101 -3.77 -2.61 2.65
C LYS A 101 -2.86 -1.42 2.93
N VAL A 102 -3.34 -0.43 3.65
CA VAL A 102 -2.51 0.69 4.14
C VAL A 102 -1.92 0.27 5.47
N VAL A 103 -0.62 0.07 5.49
CA VAL A 103 0.12 -0.45 6.64
C VAL A 103 0.95 0.67 7.25
N LEU A 104 0.76 0.89 8.54
CA LEU A 104 1.61 1.79 9.33
C LEU A 104 2.72 0.95 9.96
N ASN A 105 3.95 1.32 9.70
CA ASN A 105 5.14 0.75 10.32
C ASN A 105 5.67 1.70 11.39
N ARG A 106 5.92 1.18 12.59
CA ARG A 106 6.48 1.91 13.74
C ARG A 106 7.57 1.08 14.37
N ALA A 107 8.82 1.55 14.27
CA ALA A 107 9.99 0.78 14.71
C ALA A 107 10.06 -0.59 14.01
N GLN A 108 9.85 -1.70 14.75
CA GLN A 108 9.85 -3.06 14.21
C GLN A 108 8.45 -3.66 14.10
N ASP A 109 7.44 -2.88 14.43
CA ASP A 109 6.05 -3.31 14.49
C ASP A 109 5.24 -2.70 13.34
N TYR A 110 4.11 -3.29 13.03
CA TYR A 110 3.20 -2.73 12.05
C TYR A 110 1.74 -2.85 12.46
N GLN A 111 0.92 -1.97 11.91
CA GLN A 111 -0.54 -1.99 12.05
C GLN A 111 -1.20 -1.81 10.70
N VAL A 112 -2.18 -2.65 10.37
CA VAL A 112 -3.03 -2.44 9.20
C VAL A 112 -4.10 -1.40 9.55
N LEU A 113 -4.03 -0.24 8.92
CA LEU A 113 -4.97 0.86 9.14
C LEU A 113 -6.29 0.68 8.40
N GLY A 114 -6.27 -0.01 7.27
CA GLY A 114 -7.44 -0.27 6.43
C GLY A 114 -7.03 -0.73 5.04
N SER A 115 -8.02 -0.89 4.17
CA SER A 115 -7.79 -1.28 2.77
C SER A 115 -8.50 -0.32 1.84
N SER A 116 -7.87 -0.02 0.70
CA SER A 116 -8.43 0.84 -0.33
C SER A 116 -8.15 0.29 -1.72
N LYS A 117 -9.18 0.28 -2.58
CA LYS A 117 -9.00 0.04 -4.00
C LYS A 117 -8.49 1.33 -4.66
N MET A 118 -7.29 1.28 -5.21
CA MET A 118 -6.69 2.44 -5.87
C MET A 118 -6.87 2.37 -7.39
N THR A 119 -7.47 3.39 -7.96
CA THR A 119 -7.49 3.64 -9.39
C THR A 119 -6.40 4.66 -9.70
N VAL A 120 -5.30 4.20 -10.28
CA VAL A 120 -4.14 5.04 -10.56
C VAL A 120 -4.27 5.65 -11.96
N GLN A 121 -4.37 6.96 -12.02
CA GLN A 121 -4.53 7.73 -13.26
C GLN A 121 -3.36 8.69 -13.47
N LEU A 122 -3.21 9.15 -14.70
CA LEU A 122 -2.35 10.28 -15.03
C LEU A 122 -3.11 11.58 -14.71
N ALA A 123 -2.49 12.51 -14.00
CA ALA A 123 -2.98 13.87 -13.86
C ALA A 123 -2.35 14.74 -14.95
N ILE A 124 -3.04 14.93 -16.07
CA ILE A 124 -2.56 15.74 -17.18
C ILE A 124 -3.02 17.17 -16.99
N ASP A 125 -2.08 18.12 -16.96
CA ASP A 125 -2.36 19.58 -16.80
C ASP A 125 -2.82 20.22 -18.12
N VAL A 126 -3.28 19.41 -19.06
CA VAL A 126 -3.73 19.90 -20.37
C VAL A 126 -5.24 20.12 -20.31
N ASP A 127 -5.66 21.32 -20.64
CA ASP A 127 -7.02 21.57 -21.07
C ASP A 127 -7.23 20.83 -22.41
N LEU A 128 -7.77 19.60 -22.33
CA LEU A 128 -7.98 18.72 -23.47
C LEU A 128 -8.89 19.32 -24.57
N GLY A 129 -9.46 20.51 -24.31
CA GLY A 129 -10.21 21.29 -25.30
C GLY A 129 -9.34 22.22 -26.17
N LYS A 130 -8.07 22.39 -25.84
CA LYS A 130 -7.15 23.25 -26.61
C LYS A 130 -6.43 22.49 -27.71
N THR A 131 -6.42 23.07 -28.89
CA THR A 131 -5.64 22.56 -30.01
C THR A 131 -4.15 22.73 -29.72
N ILE A 132 -3.39 21.63 -29.72
CA ILE A 132 -1.93 21.68 -29.71
C ILE A 132 -1.52 21.94 -31.17
N SER A 133 -0.97 23.11 -31.45
CA SER A 133 -0.40 23.42 -32.76
C SER A 133 1.11 23.20 -32.70
N GLY A 134 1.62 22.51 -33.70
CA GLY A 134 3.05 22.23 -33.83
C GLY A 134 3.44 22.10 -35.31
N ASN A 135 4.71 22.28 -35.59
CA ASN A 135 5.28 22.02 -36.93
C ASN A 135 5.61 20.53 -37.06
N TRP A 136 5.57 20.03 -38.29
CA TRP A 136 6.05 18.67 -38.62
C TRP A 136 7.50 18.49 -38.15
N GLY A 137 7.74 17.46 -37.32
CA GLY A 137 9.05 17.15 -36.75
C GLY A 137 9.41 18.01 -35.51
N GLY A 138 8.50 18.84 -35.01
CA GLY A 138 8.70 19.59 -33.79
C GLY A 138 8.29 18.78 -32.55
N ASP A 139 8.77 19.21 -31.39
CA ASP A 139 8.44 18.61 -30.12
C ASP A 139 7.06 19.08 -29.63
N ALA A 140 6.24 18.14 -29.15
CA ALA A 140 5.03 18.43 -28.40
C ALA A 140 5.28 18.18 -26.91
N VAL A 141 5.03 19.18 -26.07
CA VAL A 141 5.22 19.05 -24.62
C VAL A 141 3.87 18.86 -23.95
N ILE A 142 3.70 17.73 -23.29
CA ILE A 142 2.55 17.45 -22.43
C ILE A 142 3.03 17.56 -20.98
N ARG A 143 2.34 18.36 -20.19
CA ARG A 143 2.63 18.53 -18.76
C ARG A 143 1.58 17.81 -17.93
N GLY A 144 2.02 17.27 -16.81
CA GLY A 144 1.15 16.54 -15.89
C GLY A 144 1.96 15.87 -14.81
N ARG A 145 1.29 15.01 -14.05
CA ARG A 145 1.88 14.27 -12.93
C ARG A 145 1.60 12.78 -13.10
N GLY A 146 2.49 11.96 -12.54
CA GLY A 146 2.35 10.50 -12.57
C GLY A 146 2.89 9.84 -13.84
N PHE A 147 3.58 10.58 -14.73
CA PHE A 147 4.26 10.01 -15.88
C PHE A 147 5.41 9.08 -15.45
N MET A 148 5.54 7.98 -16.16
CA MET A 148 6.66 7.05 -16.03
C MET A 148 7.56 7.12 -17.28
N ALA A 149 8.84 6.78 -17.12
CA ALA A 149 9.77 6.72 -18.26
C ALA A 149 9.36 5.70 -19.34
N THR A 150 8.48 4.77 -19.00
CA THR A 150 7.94 3.74 -19.89
C THR A 150 6.68 4.16 -20.62
N ASP A 151 6.07 5.30 -20.24
CA ASP A 151 4.85 5.77 -20.85
C ASP A 151 5.08 6.14 -22.32
N LYS A 152 4.11 5.80 -23.14
CA LYS A 152 4.15 6.07 -24.59
C LYS A 152 2.94 6.92 -24.95
N LEU A 153 3.18 7.94 -25.74
CA LEU A 153 2.12 8.76 -26.33
C LEU A 153 1.70 8.15 -27.67
N LEU A 154 0.42 7.83 -27.79
CA LEU A 154 -0.18 7.44 -29.07
C LEU A 154 -1.02 8.61 -29.60
N LEU A 155 -0.72 9.05 -30.81
CA LEU A 155 -1.50 10.04 -31.52
C LEU A 155 -2.45 9.32 -32.48
N GLU A 156 -3.77 9.42 -32.21
CA GLU A 156 -4.79 8.91 -33.12
C GLU A 156 -5.33 10.05 -33.98
N GLN A 157 -5.30 9.87 -35.31
CA GLN A 157 -5.91 10.81 -36.23
C GLN A 157 -7.42 10.56 -36.28
N VAL A 158 -8.20 11.43 -35.63
CA VAL A 158 -9.64 11.46 -35.82
C VAL A 158 -9.95 12.28 -37.07
N SER A 159 -10.05 11.64 -38.23
CA SER A 159 -10.47 12.32 -39.44
C SER A 159 -11.98 12.50 -39.44
N LYS A 160 -12.44 13.70 -39.12
CA LYS A 160 -13.81 14.14 -39.41
C LYS A 160 -13.86 14.73 -40.84
N TYR A 161 -13.84 13.89 -41.84
CA TYR A 161 -14.28 14.35 -43.16
C TYR A 161 -15.80 14.36 -43.21
N ARG A 162 -16.37 15.52 -43.03
CA ARG A 162 -17.73 15.79 -43.45
C ARG A 162 -17.64 16.19 -44.96
N LEU A 163 -17.90 15.23 -45.84
CA LEU A 163 -18.18 15.58 -47.23
C LEU A 163 -19.49 16.32 -47.26
N SER A 164 -19.47 17.60 -47.61
CA SER A 164 -20.61 18.42 -47.95
C SER A 164 -20.99 18.19 -49.42
#